data_46b6273949d7c19d620d28fba2beeac1
#
_entry.id   46b6273949d7c19d620d28fba2beeac1
#
_cell.length_a   1.000
_cell.length_b   1.000
_cell.length_c   1.000
_cell.angle_alpha   90.00
_cell.angle_beta   90.00
_cell.angle_gamma   90.00
#
_symmetry.space_group_name_H-M   'P 1'
#
loop_
_entity.id
_entity.type
_entity.pdbx_description
1 polymer ?
#
loop_
_entity_poly.entity_id
_entity_poly.type
_entity_poly.pdbx_seq_one_letter_code
_entity_poly.pdbx_strand_id
1 'polypeptide(L)'
;HAGKVYYANDEDRQANTVGLYEERGIEVLVMGSPIDISFMQFIESKNPDVHFARIDADIADALRDSDAAIDASLTDKLEKMFQWAVEEGNLKVRVEPLKNADTAAVLLLDENMRRYQEAMRMWGSGDMPEFPLERTLVLNAQHPLVKNLAARPQDGTAKDICLQLTDLAEMAQQPLPAERMNAFLTRTMRLMTELATEEKPAAEPQEEPAEPA
;
A
#
# COMPACT_ATOMS: atom_id res chain seq x y z
N HIS A 1 14.58 -18.04 1.02
CA HIS A 1 13.27 -18.12 1.75
C HIS A 1 13.15 -19.39 2.61
N ALA A 2 14.28 -20.06 2.96
CA ALA A 2 14.25 -21.27 3.77
C ALA A 2 13.49 -21.02 5.08
N GLY A 3 12.37 -21.73 5.25
CA GLY A 3 11.55 -21.67 6.46
C GLY A 3 10.44 -20.62 6.49
N LYS A 4 10.37 -19.66 5.57
CA LYS A 4 9.22 -18.72 5.47
C LYS A 4 8.13 -19.28 4.57
N VAL A 5 6.91 -19.38 5.09
CA VAL A 5 5.71 -19.79 4.35
C VAL A 5 4.79 -18.57 4.25
N TYR A 6 4.57 -18.08 3.04
CA TYR A 6 3.71 -16.92 2.82
C TYR A 6 2.25 -17.32 2.69
N TYR A 7 1.35 -16.52 3.27
CA TYR A 7 -0.07 -16.79 3.19
C TYR A 7 -0.91 -15.51 3.05
N ALA A 8 -2.06 -15.67 2.41
CA ALA A 8 -3.15 -14.70 2.34
C ALA A 8 -4.34 -15.21 3.15
N ASN A 9 -5.11 -14.32 3.75
CA ASN A 9 -6.34 -14.69 4.46
C ASN A 9 -7.62 -14.40 3.65
N ASP A 10 -7.50 -13.62 2.58
CA ASP A 10 -8.58 -13.28 1.67
C ASP A 10 -7.98 -13.11 0.27
N GLU A 11 -8.13 -14.16 -0.55
CA GLU A 11 -7.54 -14.21 -1.89
C GLU A 11 -8.09 -13.10 -2.80
N ASP A 12 -9.38 -12.83 -2.74
CA ASP A 12 -10.01 -11.83 -3.59
C ASP A 12 -9.53 -10.41 -3.26
N ARG A 13 -9.46 -10.08 -1.98
CA ARG A 13 -9.00 -8.75 -1.54
C ARG A 13 -7.50 -8.56 -1.72
N GLN A 14 -6.73 -9.61 -1.47
CA GLN A 14 -5.28 -9.58 -1.54
C GLN A 14 -4.74 -9.99 -2.92
N ALA A 15 -5.62 -10.16 -3.93
CA ALA A 15 -5.26 -10.65 -5.25
C ALA A 15 -4.07 -9.92 -5.87
N ASN A 16 -4.03 -8.58 -5.78
CA ASN A 16 -2.90 -7.79 -6.28
C ASN A 16 -1.59 -8.14 -5.58
N THR A 17 -1.63 -8.30 -4.25
CA THR A 17 -0.44 -8.65 -3.46
C THR A 17 -0.04 -10.09 -3.71
N VAL A 18 -0.99 -11.03 -3.79
CA VAL A 18 -0.75 -12.43 -4.17
C VAL A 18 -0.04 -12.49 -5.52
N GLY A 19 -0.57 -11.78 -6.53
CA GLY A 19 0.03 -11.70 -7.86
C GLY A 19 1.49 -11.24 -7.87
N LEU A 20 1.85 -10.26 -7.00
CA LEU A 20 3.24 -9.82 -6.86
C LEU A 20 4.19 -10.93 -6.40
N TYR A 21 3.73 -11.81 -5.50
CA TYR A 21 4.51 -12.96 -5.02
C TYR A 21 4.61 -14.04 -6.09
N GLU A 22 3.48 -14.37 -6.74
CA GLU A 22 3.41 -15.39 -7.80
C GLU A 22 4.26 -15.03 -9.02
N GLU A 23 4.27 -13.76 -9.45
CA GLU A 23 5.15 -13.26 -10.51
C GLU A 23 6.65 -13.52 -10.23
N ARG A 24 7.01 -13.74 -8.97
CA ARG A 24 8.37 -14.06 -8.51
C ARG A 24 8.58 -15.52 -8.19
N GLY A 25 7.60 -16.37 -8.51
CA GLY A 25 7.66 -17.80 -8.24
C GLY A 25 7.56 -18.17 -6.77
N ILE A 26 6.96 -17.27 -5.95
CA ILE A 26 6.71 -17.51 -4.53
C ILE A 26 5.27 -17.96 -4.39
N GLU A 27 5.06 -19.19 -3.92
CA GLU A 27 3.73 -19.71 -3.62
C GLU A 27 3.15 -19.02 -2.38
N VAL A 28 1.86 -18.69 -2.46
CA VAL A 28 1.10 -18.10 -1.35
C VAL A 28 -0.03 -19.05 -0.98
N LEU A 29 -0.09 -19.45 0.28
CA LEU A 29 -1.17 -20.28 0.78
C LEU A 29 -2.40 -19.42 1.12
N VAL A 30 -3.60 -19.92 0.82
CA VAL A 30 -4.83 -19.26 1.24
C VAL A 30 -5.27 -19.85 2.60
N MET A 31 -5.22 -19.00 3.65
CA MET A 31 -5.46 -19.37 5.05
C MET A 31 -6.55 -18.46 5.62
N GLY A 32 -7.79 -18.63 5.14
CA GLY A 32 -8.93 -17.76 5.46
C GLY A 32 -9.84 -18.26 6.59
N SER A 33 -9.56 -19.45 7.12
CA SER A 33 -10.37 -20.03 8.18
C SER A 33 -9.87 -19.67 9.58
N PRO A 34 -10.75 -19.42 10.56
CA PRO A 34 -10.35 -19.18 11.96
C PRO A 34 -9.45 -20.27 12.55
N ILE A 35 -9.58 -21.52 12.11
CA ILE A 35 -8.77 -22.66 12.59
C ILE A 35 -7.31 -22.57 12.08
N ASP A 36 -7.07 -21.88 10.96
CA ASP A 36 -5.76 -21.83 10.33
C ASP A 36 -4.72 -21.15 11.24
N ILE A 37 -5.13 -20.18 12.06
CA ILE A 37 -4.25 -19.53 13.04
C ILE A 37 -3.71 -20.56 14.04
N SER A 38 -4.59 -21.41 14.58
CA SER A 38 -4.17 -22.45 15.52
C SER A 38 -3.32 -23.52 14.83
N PHE A 39 -3.62 -23.83 13.58
CA PHE A 39 -2.83 -24.76 12.77
C PHE A 39 -1.42 -24.21 12.51
N MET A 40 -1.29 -22.94 12.07
CA MET A 40 0.02 -22.30 11.86
C MET A 40 0.84 -22.29 13.15
N GLN A 41 0.26 -21.89 14.28
CA GLN A 41 0.93 -21.89 15.58
C GLN A 41 1.39 -23.29 15.99
N PHE A 42 0.57 -24.32 15.73
CA PHE A 42 0.95 -25.71 16.00
C PHE A 42 2.16 -26.13 15.15
N ILE A 43 2.15 -25.85 13.85
CA ILE A 43 3.26 -26.18 12.95
C ILE A 43 4.54 -25.46 13.37
N GLU A 44 4.48 -24.15 13.65
CA GLU A 44 5.62 -23.34 14.13
C GLU A 44 6.18 -23.88 15.44
N SER A 45 5.31 -24.33 16.37
CA SER A 45 5.73 -24.92 17.65
C SER A 45 6.47 -26.24 17.50
N LYS A 46 6.18 -27.01 16.46
CA LYS A 46 6.80 -28.31 16.16
C LYS A 46 8.04 -28.18 15.27
N ASN A 47 8.10 -27.13 14.49
CA ASN A 47 9.14 -26.88 13.50
C ASN A 47 9.69 -25.46 13.68
N PRO A 48 10.65 -25.22 14.57
CA PRO A 48 11.15 -23.88 14.88
C PRO A 48 11.73 -23.14 13.68
N ASP A 49 12.09 -23.85 12.63
CA ASP A 49 12.63 -23.29 11.39
C ASP A 49 11.53 -22.85 10.41
N VAL A 50 10.26 -23.13 10.69
CA VAL A 50 9.10 -22.75 9.85
C VAL A 50 8.40 -21.55 10.47
N HIS A 51 8.22 -20.50 9.68
CA HIS A 51 7.52 -19.28 10.08
C HIS A 51 6.48 -18.89 9.04
N PHE A 52 5.23 -18.82 9.47
CA PHE A 52 4.16 -18.30 8.61
C PHE A 52 4.18 -16.77 8.65
N ALA A 53 4.24 -16.15 7.47
CA ALA A 53 4.19 -14.71 7.30
C ALA A 53 3.05 -14.36 6.35
N ARG A 54 2.13 -13.50 6.80
CA ARG A 54 1.10 -12.99 5.90
C ARG A 54 1.76 -12.03 4.90
N ILE A 55 1.30 -12.07 3.66
CA ILE A 55 1.89 -11.31 2.55
C ILE A 55 1.86 -9.78 2.74
N ASP A 56 1.07 -9.29 3.69
CA ASP A 56 0.96 -7.89 4.08
C ASP A 56 1.68 -7.54 5.40
N ALA A 57 2.39 -8.50 6.01
CA ALA A 57 3.15 -8.25 7.22
C ALA A 57 4.58 -7.75 6.94
N ASP A 58 5.17 -8.18 5.83
CA ASP A 58 6.48 -7.73 5.37
C ASP A 58 6.59 -7.90 3.85
N ILE A 59 7.40 -7.09 3.22
CA ILE A 59 7.71 -7.25 1.81
C ILE A 59 8.83 -8.29 1.68
N ALA A 60 8.54 -9.41 0.96
CA ALA A 60 9.55 -10.41 0.68
C ALA A 60 10.75 -9.77 -0.04
N ASP A 61 11.97 -10.22 0.30
CA ASP A 61 13.19 -9.73 -0.34
C ASP A 61 13.17 -9.91 -1.86
N ALA A 62 12.44 -10.92 -2.35
CA ALA A 62 12.24 -11.14 -3.77
C ALA A 62 11.46 -10.01 -4.47
N LEU A 63 10.63 -9.26 -3.75
CA LEU A 63 9.86 -8.13 -4.28
C LEU A 63 10.65 -6.82 -4.26
N ARG A 64 11.72 -6.74 -3.44
CA ARG A 64 12.60 -5.58 -3.40
C ARG A 64 13.57 -5.60 -4.58
N ASP A 65 13.81 -4.43 -5.14
CA ASP A 65 14.87 -4.23 -6.12
C ASP A 65 16.15 -3.80 -5.40
N SER A 66 16.97 -4.80 -5.01
CA SER A 66 18.22 -4.56 -4.29
C SER A 66 19.28 -3.80 -5.10
N ASP A 67 19.12 -3.77 -6.43
CA ASP A 67 20.08 -3.11 -7.33
C ASP A 67 19.74 -1.64 -7.55
N ALA A 68 18.53 -1.21 -7.19
CA ALA A 68 18.10 0.17 -7.31
C ALA A 68 18.56 1.01 -6.10
N ALA A 69 19.34 2.03 -6.38
CA ALA A 69 19.71 3.02 -5.38
C ALA A 69 18.52 3.93 -5.04
N ILE A 70 18.29 4.14 -3.75
CA ILE A 70 17.30 5.10 -3.26
C ILE A 70 18.03 6.41 -2.95
N ASP A 71 17.51 7.52 -3.48
CA ASP A 71 17.97 8.84 -3.08
C ASP A 71 17.44 9.17 -1.68
N ALA A 72 18.35 9.35 -0.73
CA ALA A 72 18.02 9.71 0.65
C ALA A 72 17.21 11.03 0.73
N SER A 73 17.43 11.95 -0.19
CA SER A 73 16.67 13.21 -0.29
C SER A 73 15.22 12.96 -0.69
N LEU A 74 14.97 11.99 -1.58
CA LEU A 74 13.63 11.57 -1.98
C LEU A 74 12.88 10.94 -0.81
N THR A 75 13.55 10.05 -0.07
CA THR A 75 12.99 9.42 1.12
C THR A 75 12.55 10.45 2.16
N ASP A 76 13.46 11.35 2.56
CA ASP A 76 13.19 12.39 3.56
C ASP A 76 12.02 13.32 3.15
N LYS A 77 11.95 13.68 1.88
CA LYS A 77 10.85 14.52 1.35
C LYS A 77 9.50 13.80 1.41
N LEU A 78 9.45 12.54 0.98
CA LEU A 78 8.22 11.76 0.99
C LEU A 78 7.74 11.48 2.41
N GLU A 79 8.63 11.09 3.32
CA GLU A 79 8.28 10.86 4.73
C GLU A 79 7.68 12.12 5.36
N LYS A 80 8.31 13.27 5.18
CA LYS A 80 7.79 14.56 5.67
C LYS A 80 6.46 14.95 5.04
N MET A 81 6.31 14.70 3.74
CA MET A 81 5.06 15.01 3.02
C MET A 81 3.89 14.16 3.52
N PHE A 82 4.11 12.85 3.72
CA PHE A 82 3.08 11.96 4.25
C PHE A 82 2.78 12.25 5.73
N GLN A 83 3.78 12.53 6.57
CA GLN A 83 3.58 12.97 7.95
C GLN A 83 2.75 14.25 8.06
N TRP A 84 2.96 15.19 7.14
CA TRP A 84 2.16 16.41 7.05
C TRP A 84 0.73 16.15 6.55
N ALA A 85 0.57 15.25 5.57
CA ALA A 85 -0.73 14.99 4.93
C ALA A 85 -1.63 14.09 5.77
N VAL A 86 -1.05 13.03 6.38
CA VAL A 86 -1.74 12.01 7.15
C VAL A 86 -1.52 12.28 8.63
N GLU A 87 -2.53 12.83 9.29
CA GLU A 87 -2.46 13.25 10.70
C GLU A 87 -2.63 12.06 11.69
N GLU A 88 -2.27 10.84 11.26
CA GLU A 88 -2.39 9.62 12.06
C GLU A 88 -1.04 9.25 12.69
N GLY A 89 -0.94 9.35 14.01
CA GLY A 89 0.31 9.12 14.75
C GLY A 89 0.84 7.67 14.75
N ASN A 90 0.06 6.70 14.24
CA ASN A 90 0.43 5.29 14.16
C ASN A 90 0.81 4.83 12.74
N LEU A 91 0.93 5.74 11.78
CA LEU A 91 1.39 5.44 10.43
C LEU A 91 2.88 5.73 10.29
N LYS A 92 3.67 4.70 10.07
CA LYS A 92 5.07 4.83 9.64
C LYS A 92 5.12 4.85 8.11
N VAL A 93 6.03 5.65 7.56
CA VAL A 93 6.24 5.71 6.11
C VAL A 93 7.66 5.21 5.81
N ARG A 94 7.80 4.36 4.82
CA ARG A 94 9.08 3.86 4.31
C ARG A 94 9.09 4.01 2.80
N VAL A 95 10.25 4.28 2.24
CA VAL A 95 10.43 4.36 0.78
C VAL A 95 11.35 3.23 0.38
N GLU A 96 10.86 2.32 -0.46
CA GLU A 96 11.62 1.16 -0.93
C GLU A 96 11.50 1.03 -2.45
N PRO A 97 12.54 0.56 -3.15
CA PRO A 97 12.42 0.23 -4.56
C PRO A 97 11.75 -1.14 -4.68
N LEU A 98 10.60 -1.19 -5.31
CA LEU A 98 9.92 -2.45 -5.61
C LEU A 98 10.11 -2.78 -7.08
N LYS A 99 10.30 -4.07 -7.39
CA LYS A 99 10.49 -4.56 -8.76
C LYS A 99 9.27 -4.38 -9.65
N ASN A 100 8.06 -4.43 -9.06
CA ASN A 100 6.85 -4.13 -9.81
C ASN A 100 6.63 -2.61 -9.84
N ALA A 101 6.78 -2.02 -11.03
CA ALA A 101 6.64 -0.58 -11.24
C ALA A 101 5.18 -0.10 -11.16
N ASP A 102 4.18 -0.97 -11.29
CA ASP A 102 2.76 -0.62 -11.26
C ASP A 102 2.22 -0.45 -9.83
N THR A 103 2.94 -0.96 -8.83
CA THR A 103 2.57 -0.82 -7.43
C THR A 103 3.14 0.46 -6.85
N ALA A 104 2.28 1.44 -6.56
CA ALA A 104 2.71 2.74 -6.00
C ALA A 104 2.98 2.67 -4.48
N ALA A 105 2.15 1.94 -3.75
CA ALA A 105 2.24 1.82 -2.30
C ALA A 105 1.70 0.47 -1.81
N VAL A 106 2.25 -0.01 -0.69
CA VAL A 106 1.78 -1.21 0.03
C VAL A 106 1.66 -0.86 1.51
N LEU A 107 0.56 -1.26 2.14
CA LEU A 107 0.42 -1.14 3.59
C LEU A 107 0.86 -2.44 4.27
N LEU A 108 1.76 -2.33 5.24
CA LEU A 108 2.18 -3.45 6.07
C LEU A 108 1.59 -3.31 7.47
N LEU A 109 1.12 -4.43 8.00
CA LEU A 109 0.55 -4.55 9.35
C LEU A 109 1.46 -5.42 10.20
N ASP A 110 1.65 -5.06 11.48
CA ASP A 110 2.38 -5.92 12.41
C ASP A 110 1.65 -7.25 12.62
N GLU A 111 2.29 -8.33 12.22
CA GLU A 111 1.72 -9.69 12.22
C GLU A 111 1.37 -10.18 13.63
N ASN A 112 2.24 -9.93 14.60
CA ASN A 112 2.03 -10.42 15.97
C ASN A 112 0.86 -9.70 16.63
N MET A 113 0.78 -8.38 16.45
CA MET A 113 -0.31 -7.59 17.00
C MET A 113 -1.64 -7.95 16.33
N ARG A 114 -1.62 -8.20 15.02
CA ARG A 114 -2.80 -8.64 14.27
C ARG A 114 -3.29 -10.02 14.75
N ARG A 115 -2.39 -11.02 14.86
CA ARG A 115 -2.74 -12.34 15.39
C ARG A 115 -3.29 -12.25 16.81
N TYR A 116 -2.71 -11.38 17.63
CA TYR A 116 -3.20 -11.11 18.97
C TYR A 116 -4.63 -10.54 18.97
N GLN A 117 -4.92 -9.56 18.13
CA GLN A 117 -6.26 -8.99 18.00
C GLN A 117 -7.28 -10.01 17.48
N GLU A 118 -6.91 -10.82 16.47
CA GLU A 118 -7.78 -11.87 15.94
C GLU A 118 -8.08 -12.92 17.01
N ALA A 119 -7.07 -13.36 17.77
CA ALA A 119 -7.25 -14.29 18.89
C ALA A 119 -8.17 -13.70 19.96
N MET A 120 -8.00 -12.42 20.30
CA MET A 120 -8.85 -11.75 21.28
C MET A 120 -10.30 -11.60 20.80
N ARG A 121 -10.53 -11.31 19.52
CA ARG A 121 -11.89 -11.28 18.95
C ARG A 121 -12.58 -12.64 19.03
N MET A 122 -11.84 -13.74 18.88
CA MET A 122 -12.39 -15.10 18.99
C MET A 122 -12.71 -15.51 20.43
N TRP A 123 -11.98 -15.00 21.41
CA TRP A 123 -12.08 -15.44 22.82
C TRP A 123 -12.76 -14.43 23.73
N GLY A 124 -12.90 -13.19 23.30
CA GLY A 124 -13.36 -12.08 24.11
C GLY A 124 -14.75 -11.58 23.78
N SER A 125 -15.46 -11.18 24.80
CA SER A 125 -16.64 -10.33 24.72
C SER A 125 -16.28 -9.02 24.03
N GLY A 126 -17.12 -8.55 23.11
CA GLY A 126 -16.93 -7.43 22.19
C GLY A 126 -16.66 -6.02 22.72
N ASP A 127 -16.09 -5.88 23.91
CA ASP A 127 -15.85 -4.59 24.60
C ASP A 127 -14.37 -4.30 24.89
N MET A 128 -13.45 -5.02 24.22
CA MET A 128 -12.02 -4.73 24.38
C MET A 128 -11.61 -3.54 23.51
N PRO A 129 -10.84 -2.59 24.07
CA PRO A 129 -10.33 -1.47 23.28
C PRO A 129 -9.47 -1.99 22.13
N GLU A 130 -9.76 -1.54 20.91
CA GLU A 130 -8.91 -1.81 19.77
C GLU A 130 -7.55 -1.13 20.00
N PHE A 131 -6.50 -1.93 20.20
CA PHE A 131 -5.16 -1.39 20.23
C PHE A 131 -4.81 -0.90 18.82
N PRO A 132 -4.31 0.34 18.68
CA PRO A 132 -3.92 0.85 17.39
C PRO A 132 -2.78 -0.02 16.83
N LEU A 133 -3.04 -0.68 15.71
CA LEU A 133 -2.00 -1.42 14.98
C LEU A 133 -0.96 -0.43 14.46
N GLU A 134 0.32 -0.72 14.70
CA GLU A 134 1.37 -0.04 13.93
C GLU A 134 1.21 -0.41 12.46
N ARG A 135 1.07 0.61 11.63
CA ARG A 135 0.93 0.47 10.18
C ARG A 135 2.15 1.09 9.51
N THR A 136 2.70 0.39 8.54
CA THR A 136 3.82 0.91 7.74
C THR A 136 3.37 1.03 6.28
N LEU A 137 3.29 2.25 5.77
CA LEU A 137 3.07 2.51 4.35
C LEU A 137 4.42 2.48 3.64
N VAL A 138 4.60 1.51 2.77
CA VAL A 138 5.78 1.40 1.91
C VAL A 138 5.46 2.02 0.57
N LEU A 139 6.18 3.08 0.22
CA LEU A 139 6.08 3.78 -1.06
C LEU A 139 7.13 3.23 -2.03
N ASN A 140 6.70 2.90 -3.24
CA ASN A 140 7.62 2.42 -4.26
C ASN A 140 8.40 3.56 -4.91
N ALA A 141 9.69 3.66 -4.59
CA ALA A 141 10.59 4.68 -5.16
C ALA A 141 10.68 4.64 -6.70
N GLN A 142 10.31 3.53 -7.33
CA GLN A 142 10.37 3.39 -8.79
C GLN A 142 9.08 3.86 -9.49
N HIS A 143 7.96 3.93 -8.76
CA HIS A 143 6.66 4.29 -9.34
C HIS A 143 6.63 5.75 -9.78
N PRO A 144 6.17 6.08 -11.01
CA PRO A 144 6.15 7.46 -11.53
C PRO A 144 5.39 8.44 -10.65
N LEU A 145 4.23 8.04 -10.10
CA LEU A 145 3.45 8.88 -9.20
C LEU A 145 4.23 9.27 -7.95
N VAL A 146 4.97 8.33 -7.35
CA VAL A 146 5.77 8.58 -6.14
C VAL A 146 6.93 9.53 -6.43
N LYS A 147 7.61 9.36 -7.57
CA LYS A 147 8.67 10.27 -8.04
C LYS A 147 8.15 11.68 -8.28
N ASN A 148 7.01 11.79 -8.97
CA ASN A 148 6.38 13.06 -9.27
C ASN A 148 5.89 13.76 -8.00
N LEU A 149 5.32 13.00 -7.05
CA LEU A 149 4.88 13.53 -5.76
C LEU A 149 6.04 14.12 -4.96
N ALA A 150 7.21 13.47 -4.94
CA ALA A 150 8.41 13.98 -4.27
C ALA A 150 8.95 15.29 -4.87
N ALA A 151 8.63 15.56 -6.14
CA ALA A 151 9.01 16.80 -6.83
C ALA A 151 7.98 17.94 -6.64
N ARG A 152 6.77 17.62 -6.14
CA ARG A 152 5.70 18.61 -5.92
C ARG A 152 5.94 19.46 -4.67
N PRO A 153 5.44 20.71 -4.65
CA PRO A 153 5.29 21.46 -3.40
C PRO A 153 4.24 20.82 -2.49
N GLN A 154 4.32 21.08 -1.19
CA GLN A 154 3.30 20.70 -0.21
C GLN A 154 2.09 21.61 -0.38
N ASP A 155 1.16 21.24 -1.24
CA ASP A 155 -0.09 21.91 -1.54
C ASP A 155 -1.32 21.00 -1.30
N GLY A 156 -2.52 21.53 -1.52
CA GLY A 156 -3.76 20.78 -1.34
C GLY A 156 -3.82 19.52 -2.17
N THR A 157 -3.37 19.57 -3.42
CA THR A 157 -3.34 18.42 -4.34
C THR A 157 -2.33 17.37 -3.89
N ALA A 158 -1.15 17.77 -3.39
CA ALA A 158 -0.18 16.84 -2.81
C ALA A 158 -0.75 16.14 -1.57
N LYS A 159 -1.46 16.87 -0.69
CA LYS A 159 -2.17 16.29 0.47
C LYS A 159 -3.19 15.25 0.02
N ASP A 160 -3.98 15.57 -0.98
CA ASP A 160 -4.99 14.67 -1.52
C ASP A 160 -4.39 13.40 -2.11
N ILE A 161 -3.28 13.50 -2.84
CA ILE A 161 -2.58 12.34 -3.41
C ILE A 161 -2.02 11.45 -2.29
N CYS A 162 -1.41 12.02 -1.25
CA CYS A 162 -0.91 11.25 -0.11
C CYS A 162 -2.04 10.47 0.59
N LEU A 163 -3.16 11.15 0.89
CA LEU A 163 -4.34 10.52 1.50
C LEU A 163 -4.94 9.44 0.59
N GLN A 164 -4.98 9.71 -0.73
CA GLN A 164 -5.51 8.76 -1.71
C GLN A 164 -4.66 7.49 -1.77
N LEU A 165 -3.32 7.62 -1.81
CA LEU A 165 -2.41 6.48 -1.81
C LEU A 165 -2.51 5.66 -0.52
N THR A 166 -2.66 6.33 0.63
CA THR A 166 -2.83 5.66 1.92
C THR A 166 -4.13 4.86 1.95
N ASP A 167 -5.23 5.47 1.52
CA ASP A 167 -6.54 4.81 1.49
C ASP A 167 -6.58 3.64 0.48
N LEU A 168 -5.96 3.80 -0.71
CA LEU A 168 -5.84 2.71 -1.70
C LEU A 168 -5.05 1.52 -1.15
N ALA A 169 -3.92 1.78 -0.47
CA ALA A 169 -3.12 0.72 0.13
C ALA A 169 -3.87 0.01 1.27
N GLU A 170 -4.69 0.74 2.04
CA GLU A 170 -5.52 0.15 3.09
C GLU A 170 -6.67 -0.68 2.52
N MET A 171 -7.35 -0.18 1.46
CA MET A 171 -8.44 -0.90 0.79
C MET A 171 -8.01 -2.24 0.19
N ALA A 172 -6.75 -2.38 -0.19
CA ALA A 172 -6.19 -3.65 -0.62
C ALA A 172 -6.16 -4.71 0.48
N GLN A 173 -6.39 -4.32 1.75
CA GLN A 173 -6.33 -5.22 2.90
C GLN A 173 -7.62 -5.32 3.68
N GLN A 174 -8.33 -4.19 3.84
CA GLN A 174 -9.57 -4.11 4.60
C GLN A 174 -10.46 -2.99 4.07
N PRO A 175 -11.79 -3.09 4.23
CA PRO A 175 -12.70 -2.00 3.86
C PRO A 175 -12.39 -0.76 4.69
N LEU A 176 -12.46 0.41 4.05
CA LEU A 176 -12.43 1.67 4.78
C LEU A 176 -13.72 1.86 5.59
N PRO A 177 -13.64 2.47 6.79
CA PRO A 177 -14.81 2.96 7.50
C PRO A 177 -15.65 3.91 6.63
N ALA A 178 -16.97 3.94 6.83
CA ALA A 178 -17.90 4.67 5.96
C ALA A 178 -17.53 6.16 5.79
N GLU A 179 -17.07 6.82 6.86
CA GLU A 179 -16.65 8.22 6.82
C GLU A 179 -15.40 8.40 5.92
N ARG A 180 -14.40 7.55 6.07
CA ARG A 180 -13.18 7.58 5.24
C ARG A 180 -13.48 7.22 3.79
N MET A 181 -14.39 6.27 3.53
CA MET A 181 -14.84 5.93 2.18
C MET A 181 -15.49 7.14 1.50
N ASN A 182 -16.35 7.89 2.19
CA ASN A 182 -16.96 9.09 1.65
C ASN A 182 -15.91 10.17 1.33
N ALA A 183 -14.94 10.37 2.22
CA ALA A 183 -13.82 11.29 1.99
C ALA A 183 -12.95 10.86 0.80
N PHE A 184 -12.67 9.56 0.67
CA PHE A 184 -11.96 8.97 -0.46
C PHE A 184 -12.67 9.24 -1.79
N LEU A 185 -13.98 8.97 -1.87
CA LEU A 185 -14.77 9.22 -3.09
C LEU A 185 -14.80 10.70 -3.47
N THR A 186 -15.00 11.59 -2.49
CA THR A 186 -15.00 13.04 -2.72
C THR A 186 -13.65 13.52 -3.25
N ARG A 187 -12.57 13.05 -2.66
CA ARG A 187 -11.19 13.34 -3.07
C ARG A 187 -10.89 12.82 -4.47
N THR A 188 -11.32 11.57 -4.76
CA THR A 188 -11.19 10.98 -6.10
C THR A 188 -11.84 11.86 -7.16
N MET A 189 -13.09 12.28 -6.93
CA MET A 189 -13.83 13.13 -7.88
C MET A 189 -13.14 14.48 -8.08
N ARG A 190 -12.59 15.08 -7.02
CA ARG A 190 -11.84 16.33 -7.13
C ARG A 190 -10.58 16.16 -7.98
N LEU A 191 -9.75 15.17 -7.69
CA LEU A 191 -8.53 14.89 -8.45
C LEU A 191 -8.82 14.60 -9.93
N MET A 192 -9.85 13.82 -10.22
CA MET A 192 -10.26 13.53 -11.60
C MET A 192 -10.76 14.78 -12.32
N THR A 193 -11.47 15.68 -11.61
CA THR A 193 -11.93 16.95 -12.19
C THR A 193 -10.74 17.86 -12.51
N GLU A 194 -9.75 17.97 -11.62
CA GLU A 194 -8.54 18.73 -11.86
C GLU A 194 -7.79 18.21 -13.10
N LEU A 195 -7.57 16.89 -13.18
CA LEU A 195 -6.94 16.27 -14.36
C LEU A 195 -7.70 16.55 -15.66
N ALA A 196 -9.03 16.47 -15.64
CA ALA A 196 -9.86 16.73 -16.81
C ALA A 196 -9.86 18.19 -17.25
N THR A 197 -9.53 19.14 -16.35
CA THR A 197 -9.43 20.57 -16.68
C THR A 197 -8.04 20.96 -17.17
N GLU A 198 -6.98 20.25 -16.77
CA GLU A 198 -5.62 20.51 -17.23
C GLU A 198 -5.36 20.06 -18.69
N GLU A 199 -6.12 19.11 -19.21
CA GLU A 199 -6.04 18.61 -20.59
C GLU A 199 -6.83 19.48 -21.60
N LYS A 200 -6.46 20.75 -21.76
CA LYS A 200 -6.77 21.47 -22.98
C LYS A 200 -5.47 21.94 -23.63
N PRO A 201 -4.84 21.13 -24.50
CA PRO A 201 -3.75 21.64 -25.32
C PRO A 201 -4.30 22.81 -26.13
N ALA A 202 -3.61 23.95 -26.07
CA ALA A 202 -3.90 25.06 -26.94
C ALA A 202 -3.90 24.54 -28.39
N ALA A 203 -5.05 24.65 -29.08
CA ALA A 203 -5.10 24.37 -30.50
C ALA A 203 -4.06 25.24 -31.19
N GLU A 204 -3.09 24.61 -31.84
CA GLU A 204 -2.14 25.30 -32.70
C GLU A 204 -2.95 26.13 -33.71
N PRO A 205 -2.60 27.39 -33.96
CA PRO A 205 -3.27 28.17 -34.99
C PRO A 205 -3.06 27.47 -36.32
N GLN A 206 -4.13 27.06 -36.95
CA GLN A 206 -4.07 26.58 -38.33
C GLN A 206 -3.64 27.76 -39.18
N GLU A 207 -2.43 27.70 -39.75
CA GLU A 207 -1.97 28.61 -40.80
C GLU A 207 -2.94 28.43 -41.98
N GLU A 208 -3.65 29.50 -42.27
CA GLU A 208 -4.50 29.61 -43.46
C GLU A 208 -3.58 29.55 -44.70
N PRO A 209 -3.83 28.67 -45.66
CA PRO A 209 -3.00 28.63 -46.86
C PRO A 209 -3.15 29.92 -47.65
N ALA A 210 -2.04 30.63 -47.89
CA ALA A 210 -1.97 31.79 -48.72
C ALA A 210 -2.46 31.46 -50.15
N GLU A 211 -3.47 32.19 -50.65
CA GLU A 211 -3.94 32.11 -52.00
C GLU A 211 -2.81 32.55 -52.96
N PRO A 212 -2.58 31.78 -54.03
CA PRO A 212 -1.64 32.23 -55.07
C PRO A 212 -2.25 33.28 -55.98
N ALA A 213 -1.54 34.36 -56.21
CA ALA A 213 -1.83 35.44 -57.14
C ALA A 213 -1.64 35.01 -58.62
#